data_463b13d253c9a593ac870e5c559c57ba
#
_entry.id   463b13d253c9a593ac870e5c559c57ba
#
_cell.length_a   1.000
_cell.length_b   1.000
_cell.length_c   1.000
_cell.angle_alpha   90.00
_cell.angle_beta   90.00
_cell.angle_gamma   90.00
#
_symmetry.space_group_name_H-M   'P 1'
#
loop_
_entity.id
_entity.type
_entity.pdbx_description
1 polymer ?
#
loop_
_entity_poly.entity_id
_entity_poly.type
_entity_poly.pdbx_seq_one_letter_code
_entity_poly.pdbx_strand_id
1 'polypeptide(L)'
;VTETNAHPHISHGVALVLNGIIENDETQRERLQALGYSFESQTDTEVIAHLIHHHQQDGKDLLAALQAAVKELEGAFALAVISRDEPGRIVCARMGCPLLIGLGEGENFIASDVSAIVQATRRVIFLEEGDTAELSRDGVRVYDGSGATVERQEHLSDVSLASLELGPYTHYMQKEIHEQPRALGDTIEAIIDAGAFVPELFGADAADVLKDVEGVKILACGTSYYAGSVARYWIEDIAGLPCSVEIASEYRYRNAVANPKHLVVTISQSGETLDTMEALKYAKSLGHERTLSICNVPESSIPRASRLVFFTRAGAEIGVASTKAFTTQLVALFALAVTLAKLQGRLGAEAEAAYLEDLRHLPGSVQHALNLEPQVTRWSERFAPRDHALFLGRGVHYPIALEGALKLKEISYIHAEAYPAGELKHGPLALVDDRMPVVVIAPNDVLLEKVKSNIQEVRARGGQMYVFTDQDSQFGE
;
A
#
# COMPACT_ATOMS: atom_id res chain seq x y z
N VAL A 1 9.67 13.60 -15.48
CA VAL A 1 9.85 14.83 -14.65
C VAL A 1 10.90 15.67 -15.31
N THR A 2 10.60 16.94 -15.59
CA THR A 2 11.58 17.92 -16.07
C THR A 2 12.22 18.61 -14.87
N GLU A 3 13.40 19.21 -15.04
CA GLU A 3 14.09 19.95 -13.99
C GLU A 3 13.21 21.11 -13.46
N THR A 4 12.48 21.78 -14.35
CA THR A 4 11.54 22.87 -14.03
C THR A 4 10.38 22.42 -13.14
N ASN A 5 9.96 21.17 -13.24
CA ASN A 5 8.84 20.61 -12.47
C ASN A 5 9.30 19.80 -11.23
N ALA A 6 10.59 19.90 -10.87
CA ALA A 6 11.14 19.22 -9.70
C ALA A 6 11.10 20.12 -8.45
N HIS A 7 10.87 19.52 -7.29
CA HIS A 7 10.98 20.21 -5.99
C HIS A 7 12.44 20.58 -5.66
N PRO A 8 12.66 21.67 -4.90
CA PRO A 8 11.68 22.61 -4.35
C PRO A 8 11.22 23.64 -5.38
N HIS A 9 9.98 24.13 -5.23
CA HIS A 9 9.51 25.32 -5.95
C HIS A 9 9.73 26.59 -5.11
N ILE A 10 10.10 27.68 -5.79
CA ILE A 10 10.51 28.91 -5.13
C ILE A 10 9.71 30.10 -5.65
N SER A 11 9.16 30.92 -4.75
CA SER A 11 8.53 32.19 -5.03
C SER A 11 9.05 33.28 -4.11
N HIS A 12 9.74 34.28 -4.67
CA HIS A 12 10.17 35.50 -3.94
C HIS A 12 10.86 35.25 -2.58
N GLY A 13 11.62 34.13 -2.47
CA GLY A 13 12.34 33.76 -1.25
C GLY A 13 11.61 32.77 -0.36
N VAL A 14 10.39 32.39 -0.67
CA VAL A 14 9.68 31.25 -0.09
C VAL A 14 9.99 30.02 -0.92
N ALA A 15 10.48 28.94 -0.30
CA ALA A 15 10.74 27.67 -0.95
C ALA A 15 9.96 26.56 -0.25
N LEU A 16 9.38 25.65 -1.02
CA LEU A 16 8.59 24.54 -0.47
C LEU A 16 8.69 23.24 -1.26
N VAL A 17 8.38 22.17 -0.56
CA VAL A 17 8.15 20.83 -1.12
C VAL A 17 6.75 20.35 -0.77
N LEU A 18 6.15 19.58 -1.65
CA LEU A 18 4.80 19.03 -1.54
C LEU A 18 4.86 17.50 -1.68
N ASN A 19 4.15 16.80 -0.83
CA ASN A 19 3.72 15.43 -1.05
C ASN A 19 2.19 15.43 -1.12
N GLY A 20 1.61 15.22 -2.29
CA GLY A 20 0.17 15.28 -2.50
C GLY A 20 -0.25 15.97 -3.79
N ILE A 21 -1.52 16.37 -3.86
CA ILE A 21 -2.15 17.04 -5.02
C ILE A 21 -3.09 18.13 -4.52
N ILE A 22 -3.04 19.27 -5.19
CA ILE A 22 -4.00 20.38 -4.99
C ILE A 22 -5.01 20.35 -6.14
N GLU A 23 -6.27 20.12 -5.81
CA GLU A 23 -7.35 19.91 -6.80
C GLU A 23 -7.84 21.24 -7.42
N ASN A 24 -7.68 22.37 -6.73
CA ASN A 24 -8.07 23.69 -7.19
C ASN A 24 -6.90 24.55 -7.70
N ASP A 25 -5.81 23.94 -8.11
CA ASP A 25 -4.57 24.63 -8.52
C ASP A 25 -4.80 25.54 -9.74
N GLU A 26 -5.59 25.13 -10.74
CA GLU A 26 -5.88 25.95 -11.91
C GLU A 26 -6.59 27.26 -11.52
N THR A 27 -7.58 27.19 -10.64
CA THR A 27 -8.32 28.37 -10.16
C THR A 27 -7.39 29.34 -9.40
N GLN A 28 -6.53 28.79 -8.54
CA GLN A 28 -5.57 29.61 -7.79
C GLN A 28 -4.48 30.18 -8.72
N ARG A 29 -4.06 29.44 -9.73
CA ARG A 29 -3.10 29.88 -10.75
C ARG A 29 -3.61 31.08 -11.54
N GLU A 30 -4.83 31.01 -12.05
CA GLU A 30 -5.47 32.12 -12.77
C GLU A 30 -5.56 33.36 -11.89
N ARG A 31 -5.97 33.22 -10.64
CA ARG A 31 -6.06 34.33 -9.67
C ARG A 31 -4.69 34.97 -9.42
N LEU A 32 -3.65 34.15 -9.18
CA LEU A 32 -2.32 34.65 -8.91
C LEU A 32 -1.68 35.30 -10.15
N GLN A 33 -1.95 34.81 -11.36
CA GLN A 33 -1.55 35.46 -12.61
C GLN A 33 -2.20 36.85 -12.77
N ALA A 34 -3.46 36.97 -12.41
CA ALA A 34 -4.15 38.27 -12.41
C ALA A 34 -3.55 39.24 -11.38
N LEU A 35 -2.91 38.74 -10.31
CA LEU A 35 -2.17 39.54 -9.34
C LEU A 35 -0.70 39.78 -9.75
N GLY A 36 -0.29 39.35 -10.93
CA GLY A 36 1.03 39.62 -11.52
C GLY A 36 2.11 38.54 -11.24
N TYR A 37 1.74 37.39 -10.70
CA TYR A 37 2.68 36.27 -10.54
C TYR A 37 2.94 35.58 -11.89
N SER A 38 4.21 35.27 -12.15
CA SER A 38 4.65 34.49 -13.31
C SER A 38 4.98 33.07 -12.89
N PHE A 39 4.50 32.10 -13.64
CA PHE A 39 4.70 30.68 -13.39
C PHE A 39 5.76 30.10 -14.36
N GLU A 40 6.71 29.37 -13.83
CA GLU A 40 7.77 28.70 -14.59
C GLU A 40 7.49 27.21 -14.80
N SER A 41 6.75 26.60 -13.86
CA SER A 41 6.40 25.19 -13.89
C SER A 41 4.92 24.95 -14.19
N GLN A 42 4.59 23.68 -14.44
CA GLN A 42 3.21 23.22 -14.61
C GLN A 42 2.67 22.54 -13.34
N THR A 43 3.41 22.67 -12.22
CA THR A 43 3.05 21.98 -10.97
C THR A 43 2.09 22.79 -10.13
N ASP A 44 1.23 22.13 -9.39
CA ASP A 44 0.39 22.69 -8.33
C ASP A 44 1.24 23.25 -7.17
N THR A 45 2.43 22.70 -6.95
CA THR A 45 3.34 23.13 -5.89
C THR A 45 3.80 24.60 -6.05
N GLU A 46 4.06 25.05 -7.27
CA GLU A 46 4.42 26.45 -7.52
C GLU A 46 3.30 27.41 -7.15
N VAL A 47 2.04 26.99 -7.36
CA VAL A 47 0.85 27.75 -6.93
C VAL A 47 0.88 28.04 -5.44
N ILE A 48 1.23 27.03 -4.64
CA ILE A 48 1.31 27.19 -3.18
C ILE A 48 2.43 28.16 -2.78
N ALA A 49 3.58 28.10 -3.45
CA ALA A 49 4.69 29.02 -3.18
C ALA A 49 4.29 30.48 -3.41
N HIS A 50 3.60 30.74 -4.50
CA HIS A 50 3.08 32.08 -4.81
C HIS A 50 1.98 32.49 -3.82
N LEU A 51 1.09 31.59 -3.44
CA LEU A 51 0.00 31.87 -2.51
C LEU A 51 0.53 32.23 -1.11
N ILE A 52 1.52 31.49 -0.59
CA ILE A 52 2.17 31.82 0.68
C ILE A 52 2.85 33.20 0.60
N HIS A 53 3.62 33.46 -0.45
CA HIS A 53 4.23 34.77 -0.64
C HIS A 53 3.18 35.88 -0.72
N HIS A 54 2.06 35.67 -1.42
CA HIS A 54 0.97 36.62 -1.48
C HIS A 54 0.45 36.99 -0.09
N HIS A 55 0.23 36.01 0.78
CA HIS A 55 -0.19 36.26 2.16
C HIS A 55 0.89 36.95 3.02
N GLN A 56 2.18 36.77 2.73
CA GLN A 56 3.25 37.54 3.40
C GLN A 56 3.23 39.02 3.04
N GLN A 57 2.79 39.36 1.81
CA GLN A 57 2.62 40.77 1.39
C GLN A 57 1.61 41.51 2.27
N ASP A 58 0.66 40.81 2.91
CA ASP A 58 -0.28 41.36 3.89
C ASP A 58 0.35 41.53 5.31
N GLY A 59 1.67 41.36 5.44
CA GLY A 59 2.38 41.55 6.70
C GLY A 59 2.30 40.32 7.64
N LYS A 60 1.88 39.17 7.15
CA LYS A 60 1.89 37.92 7.92
C LYS A 60 3.30 37.31 7.95
N ASP A 61 3.67 36.72 9.10
CA ASP A 61 4.88 35.87 9.16
C ASP A 61 4.66 34.56 8.38
N LEU A 62 5.72 33.76 8.23
CA LEU A 62 5.68 32.55 7.42
C LEU A 62 4.61 31.53 7.87
N LEU A 63 4.43 31.34 9.20
CA LEU A 63 3.42 30.44 9.73
C LEU A 63 2.00 30.96 9.46
N ALA A 64 1.75 32.22 9.74
CA ALA A 64 0.43 32.81 9.51
C ALA A 64 0.08 32.87 8.01
N ALA A 65 1.08 33.06 7.14
CA ALA A 65 0.91 33.00 5.70
C ALA A 65 0.60 31.57 5.22
N LEU A 66 1.30 30.55 5.73
CA LEU A 66 0.99 29.14 5.46
C LEU A 66 -0.43 28.78 5.92
N GLN A 67 -0.79 29.14 7.16
CA GLN A 67 -2.13 28.87 7.71
C GLN A 67 -3.26 29.57 6.92
N ALA A 68 -3.00 30.74 6.34
CA ALA A 68 -3.94 31.41 5.47
C ALA A 68 -4.03 30.70 4.11
N ALA A 69 -2.90 30.34 3.51
CA ALA A 69 -2.85 29.63 2.24
C ALA A 69 -3.57 28.26 2.32
N VAL A 70 -3.32 27.46 3.36
CA VAL A 70 -3.94 26.13 3.54
C VAL A 70 -5.47 26.20 3.55
N LYS A 71 -6.07 27.28 4.04
CA LYS A 71 -7.54 27.46 4.03
C LYS A 71 -8.14 27.70 2.66
N GLU A 72 -7.31 28.04 1.67
CA GLU A 72 -7.72 28.30 0.29
C GLU A 72 -7.41 27.11 -0.63
N LEU A 73 -6.68 26.10 -0.14
CA LEU A 73 -6.32 24.91 -0.90
C LEU A 73 -7.37 23.81 -0.71
N GLU A 74 -7.69 23.15 -1.81
CA GLU A 74 -8.53 21.94 -1.84
C GLU A 74 -7.66 20.76 -2.29
N GLY A 75 -7.78 19.62 -1.63
CA GLY A 75 -7.01 18.42 -1.96
C GLY A 75 -6.31 17.81 -0.76
N ALA A 76 -5.39 16.88 -1.04
CA ALA A 76 -4.61 16.19 -0.01
C ALA A 76 -3.12 16.50 -0.15
N PHE A 77 -2.51 17.00 0.93
CA PHE A 77 -1.14 17.47 0.89
C PHE A 77 -0.41 17.38 2.23
N ALA A 78 0.89 17.23 2.14
CA ALA A 78 1.85 17.48 3.21
C ALA A 78 2.90 18.47 2.69
N LEU A 79 3.06 19.60 3.38
CA LEU A 79 3.90 20.71 2.98
C LEU A 79 5.04 20.92 3.97
N ALA A 80 6.24 21.21 3.45
CA ALA A 80 7.34 21.77 4.24
C ALA A 80 7.85 23.04 3.54
N VAL A 81 7.93 24.14 4.28
CA VAL A 81 8.17 25.48 3.76
C VAL A 81 9.25 26.19 4.54
N ILE A 82 10.16 26.84 3.84
CA ILE A 82 11.19 27.74 4.40
C ILE A 82 11.11 29.11 3.74
N SER A 83 11.57 30.14 4.44
CA SER A 83 11.68 31.48 3.89
C SER A 83 13.08 32.05 4.10
N ARG A 84 13.59 32.74 3.07
CA ARG A 84 14.85 33.49 3.16
C ARG A 84 14.78 34.58 4.23
N ASP A 85 13.60 35.16 4.44
CA ASP A 85 13.40 36.31 5.31
C ASP A 85 13.18 35.88 6.80
N GLU A 86 12.95 34.56 7.04
CA GLU A 86 12.85 33.95 8.37
C GLU A 86 13.81 32.76 8.51
N PRO A 87 15.14 32.99 8.49
CA PRO A 87 16.12 31.91 8.51
C PRO A 87 16.09 31.15 9.83
N GLY A 88 16.32 29.84 9.79
CA GLY A 88 16.34 28.97 10.99
C GLY A 88 14.97 28.46 11.43
N ARG A 89 13.93 28.73 10.65
CA ARG A 89 12.56 28.28 10.89
C ARG A 89 12.06 27.49 9.70
N ILE A 90 11.42 26.35 9.97
CA ILE A 90 10.67 25.58 8.98
C ILE A 90 9.22 25.56 9.44
N VAL A 91 8.28 25.77 8.56
CA VAL A 91 6.86 25.58 8.84
C VAL A 91 6.30 24.47 7.96
N CYS A 92 5.30 23.76 8.47
CA CYS A 92 4.69 22.65 7.74
C CYS A 92 3.19 22.60 7.96
N ALA A 93 2.50 21.90 7.05
CA ALA A 93 1.05 21.66 7.13
C ALA A 93 0.75 20.24 6.65
N ARG A 94 -0.27 19.62 7.26
CA ARG A 94 -0.79 18.31 6.89
C ARG A 94 -2.28 18.39 6.58
N MET A 95 -2.66 17.81 5.43
CA MET A 95 -4.04 17.55 5.04
C MET A 95 -4.08 16.27 4.19
N GLY A 96 -4.65 15.19 4.70
CA GLY A 96 -4.75 13.91 3.95
C GLY A 96 -3.45 13.11 3.88
N CYS A 97 -2.34 13.71 3.42
CA CYS A 97 -1.06 13.03 3.27
C CYS A 97 -0.29 12.93 4.59
N PRO A 98 0.55 11.86 4.80
CA PRO A 98 1.32 11.69 6.03
C PRO A 98 2.39 12.78 6.20
N LEU A 99 2.55 13.26 7.44
CA LEU A 99 3.63 14.15 7.83
C LEU A 99 3.97 13.92 9.31
N LEU A 100 5.25 13.84 9.60
CA LEU A 100 5.78 13.69 10.96
C LEU A 100 6.94 14.64 11.22
N ILE A 101 7.18 14.89 12.49
CA ILE A 101 8.28 15.68 12.98
C ILE A 101 9.23 14.77 13.76
N GLY A 102 10.51 14.78 13.42
CA GLY A 102 11.56 14.12 14.18
C GLY A 102 12.20 15.07 15.18
N LEU A 103 12.31 14.64 16.43
CA LEU A 103 12.92 15.41 17.52
C LEU A 103 14.37 14.97 17.73
N GLY A 104 15.32 15.79 17.31
CA GLY A 104 16.74 15.56 17.50
C GLY A 104 17.37 16.38 18.65
N GLU A 105 18.68 16.28 18.81
CA GLU A 105 19.45 17.07 19.76
C GLU A 105 20.06 18.31 19.08
N GLY A 106 19.45 19.49 19.31
CA GLY A 106 19.86 20.71 18.64
C GLY A 106 19.46 20.81 17.17
N GLU A 107 18.59 19.95 16.73
CA GLU A 107 18.02 19.90 15.38
C GLU A 107 16.67 19.21 15.38
N ASN A 108 15.79 19.55 14.43
CA ASN A 108 14.50 18.91 14.24
C ASN A 108 14.28 18.65 12.75
N PHE A 109 13.47 17.64 12.45
CA PHE A 109 13.28 17.12 11.10
C PHE A 109 11.81 17.11 10.72
N ILE A 110 11.52 17.20 9.43
CA ILE A 110 10.19 16.94 8.85
C ILE A 110 10.35 15.84 7.81
N ALA A 111 9.46 14.85 7.85
CA ALA A 111 9.43 13.78 6.87
C ALA A 111 8.00 13.25 6.69
N SER A 112 7.74 12.61 5.57
CA SER A 112 6.51 11.86 5.33
C SER A 112 6.57 10.43 5.89
N ASP A 113 7.80 9.92 6.17
CA ASP A 113 8.03 8.57 6.71
C ASP A 113 9.21 8.56 7.67
N VAL A 114 9.12 7.74 8.72
CA VAL A 114 10.17 7.61 9.76
C VAL A 114 11.50 7.13 9.19
N SER A 115 11.46 6.28 8.17
CA SER A 115 12.67 5.72 7.56
C SER A 115 13.62 6.79 7.01
N ALA A 116 13.10 7.95 6.62
CA ALA A 116 13.88 9.07 6.12
C ALA A 116 14.74 9.75 7.22
N ILE A 117 14.35 9.66 8.48
CA ILE A 117 14.98 10.39 9.60
C ILE A 117 15.51 9.50 10.72
N VAL A 118 15.25 8.19 10.67
CA VAL A 118 15.62 7.27 11.75
C VAL A 118 17.12 7.22 12.04
N GLN A 119 17.96 7.59 11.07
CA GLN A 119 19.42 7.74 11.26
C GLN A 119 19.79 8.89 12.20
N ALA A 120 18.96 9.93 12.23
CA ALA A 120 19.17 11.11 13.06
C ALA A 120 18.40 11.01 14.39
N THR A 121 17.15 10.55 14.33
CA THR A 121 16.32 10.39 15.53
C THR A 121 15.22 9.34 15.33
N ARG A 122 14.87 8.66 16.42
CA ARG A 122 13.72 7.75 16.52
C ARG A 122 12.54 8.38 17.25
N ARG A 123 12.73 9.56 17.85
CA ARG A 123 11.69 10.29 18.54
C ARG A 123 10.88 11.08 17.51
N VAL A 124 9.60 10.76 17.37
CA VAL A 124 8.74 11.34 16.34
C VAL A 124 7.41 11.82 16.90
N ILE A 125 6.87 12.85 16.29
CA ILE A 125 5.50 13.34 16.49
C ILE A 125 4.76 13.19 15.15
N PHE A 126 3.68 12.40 15.13
CA PHE A 126 2.79 12.33 13.98
C PHE A 126 1.81 13.50 14.02
N LEU A 127 1.78 14.30 12.97
CA LEU A 127 0.78 15.37 12.85
C LEU A 127 -0.59 14.76 12.54
N GLU A 128 -1.64 15.40 13.05
CA GLU A 128 -3.03 15.03 12.76
C GLU A 128 -3.59 15.83 11.60
N GLU A 129 -4.79 15.47 11.16
CA GLU A 129 -5.49 16.11 10.05
C GLU A 129 -5.73 17.60 10.31
N GLY A 130 -5.27 18.46 9.41
CA GLY A 130 -5.39 19.92 9.53
C GLY A 130 -4.31 20.57 10.39
N ASP A 131 -3.38 19.80 10.98
CA ASP A 131 -2.29 20.36 11.76
C ASP A 131 -1.35 21.20 10.90
N THR A 132 -0.88 22.30 11.52
CA THR A 132 0.27 23.08 11.06
C THR A 132 1.32 23.08 12.16
N ALA A 133 2.58 23.18 11.81
CA ALA A 133 3.63 23.27 12.83
C ALA A 133 4.76 24.21 12.39
N GLU A 134 5.47 24.72 13.39
CA GLU A 134 6.73 25.42 13.21
C GLU A 134 7.86 24.71 13.98
N LEU A 135 8.99 24.59 13.31
CA LEU A 135 10.20 23.96 13.83
C LEU A 135 11.35 24.94 13.80
N SER A 136 12.12 24.96 14.88
CA SER A 136 13.43 25.60 14.97
C SER A 136 14.43 24.60 15.56
N ARG A 137 15.69 25.01 15.71
CA ARG A 137 16.68 24.19 16.42
C ARG A 137 16.30 23.95 17.88
N ASP A 138 15.59 24.92 18.49
CA ASP A 138 15.33 24.95 19.92
C ASP A 138 14.00 24.31 20.31
N GLY A 139 13.13 24.01 19.32
CA GLY A 139 11.86 23.39 19.63
C GLY A 139 10.87 23.32 18.47
N VAL A 140 9.74 22.69 18.78
CA VAL A 140 8.61 22.44 17.88
C VAL A 140 7.34 22.97 18.54
N ARG A 141 6.47 23.60 17.75
CA ARG A 141 5.10 23.96 18.17
C ARG A 141 4.12 23.47 17.11
N VAL A 142 3.06 22.82 17.56
CA VAL A 142 2.00 22.31 16.70
C VAL A 142 0.72 23.08 16.96
N TYR A 143 -0.03 23.35 15.89
CA TYR A 143 -1.30 24.07 15.90
C TYR A 143 -2.34 23.22 15.15
N ASP A 144 -3.51 23.10 15.72
CA ASP A 144 -4.62 22.38 15.08
C ASP A 144 -5.25 23.19 13.92
N GLY A 145 -6.23 22.59 13.22
CA GLY A 145 -6.94 23.25 12.11
C GLY A 145 -7.67 24.53 12.46
N SER A 146 -7.89 24.83 13.76
CA SER A 146 -8.41 26.11 14.25
C SER A 146 -7.32 27.17 14.44
N GLY A 147 -6.04 26.76 14.45
CA GLY A 147 -4.88 27.57 14.77
C GLY A 147 -4.56 27.63 16.28
N ALA A 148 -5.21 26.83 17.10
CA ALA A 148 -4.88 26.71 18.52
C ALA A 148 -3.65 25.85 18.71
N THR A 149 -2.74 26.24 19.64
CA THR A 149 -1.60 25.43 20.01
C THR A 149 -2.05 24.13 20.66
N VAL A 150 -1.54 23.00 20.19
CA VAL A 150 -1.88 21.67 20.70
C VAL A 150 -0.61 20.87 20.99
N GLU A 151 -0.70 19.98 21.97
CA GLU A 151 0.33 18.97 22.21
C GLU A 151 -0.05 17.69 21.46
N ARG A 152 0.92 17.13 20.72
CA ARG A 152 0.82 15.83 20.07
C ARG A 152 1.72 14.84 20.78
N GLN A 153 1.29 13.59 20.84
CA GLN A 153 2.03 12.53 21.52
C GLN A 153 3.36 12.28 20.81
N GLU A 154 4.44 12.22 21.59
CA GLU A 154 5.73 11.73 21.12
C GLU A 154 5.74 10.20 21.10
N HIS A 155 6.27 9.63 20.03
CA HIS A 155 6.45 8.21 19.83
C HIS A 155 7.93 7.88 19.63
N LEU A 156 8.35 6.74 20.19
CA LEU A 156 9.67 6.18 19.91
C LEU A 156 9.50 5.10 18.82
N SER A 157 9.99 5.37 17.63
CA SER A 157 9.89 4.42 16.51
C SER A 157 10.70 3.15 16.74
N ASP A 158 10.12 2.02 16.39
CA ASP A 158 10.78 0.69 16.42
C ASP A 158 11.57 0.38 15.14
N VAL A 159 11.56 1.26 14.13
CA VAL A 159 12.35 1.10 12.91
C VAL A 159 13.84 1.08 13.27
N SER A 160 14.53 -0.01 12.89
CA SER A 160 15.97 -0.17 13.15
C SER A 160 16.78 0.26 11.93
N LEU A 161 17.97 0.85 12.16
CA LEU A 161 18.92 1.19 11.10
C LEU A 161 19.33 -0.04 10.27
N ALA A 162 19.52 -1.17 10.91
CA ALA A 162 19.90 -2.41 10.24
C ALA A 162 18.84 -2.87 9.21
N SER A 163 17.57 -2.54 9.43
CA SER A 163 16.50 -2.86 8.46
C SER A 163 16.60 -2.04 7.18
N LEU A 164 17.25 -0.88 7.22
CA LEU A 164 17.41 0.04 6.10
C LEU A 164 18.69 -0.20 5.28
N GLU A 165 19.63 -1.00 5.77
CA GLU A 165 20.85 -1.32 5.03
C GLU A 165 20.57 -2.31 3.90
N LEU A 166 21.15 -2.07 2.72
CA LEU A 166 21.00 -2.97 1.56
C LEU A 166 21.67 -4.34 1.79
N GLY A 167 22.70 -4.40 2.65
CA GLY A 167 23.46 -5.63 2.86
C GLY A 167 24.14 -6.11 1.56
N PRO A 168 24.06 -7.40 1.21
CA PRO A 168 24.70 -7.93 0.00
C PRO A 168 23.92 -7.66 -1.31
N TYR A 169 22.77 -7.01 -1.24
CA TYR A 169 21.88 -6.80 -2.37
C TYR A 169 22.18 -5.48 -3.09
N THR A 170 21.89 -5.42 -4.38
CA THR A 170 22.06 -4.20 -5.20
C THR A 170 20.86 -3.27 -5.16
N HIS A 171 19.67 -3.81 -4.85
CA HIS A 171 18.42 -3.07 -4.81
C HIS A 171 17.58 -3.46 -3.59
N TYR A 172 16.81 -2.52 -3.04
CA TYR A 172 15.89 -2.78 -1.93
C TYR A 172 14.87 -3.86 -2.27
N MET A 173 14.25 -3.80 -3.43
CA MET A 173 13.29 -4.82 -3.85
C MET A 173 13.91 -6.23 -3.86
N GLN A 174 15.15 -6.39 -4.34
CA GLN A 174 15.84 -7.68 -4.30
C GLN A 174 16.03 -8.15 -2.85
N LYS A 175 16.49 -7.29 -1.95
CA LYS A 175 16.58 -7.58 -0.52
C LYS A 175 15.24 -8.04 0.04
N GLU A 176 14.18 -7.29 -0.23
CA GLU A 176 12.82 -7.52 0.28
C GLU A 176 12.21 -8.81 -0.26
N ILE A 177 12.50 -9.20 -1.50
CA ILE A 177 12.17 -10.52 -2.05
C ILE A 177 12.81 -11.64 -1.19
N HIS A 178 14.09 -11.50 -0.85
CA HIS A 178 14.81 -12.51 -0.04
C HIS A 178 14.47 -12.45 1.45
N GLU A 179 13.88 -11.36 1.93
CA GLU A 179 13.40 -11.24 3.31
C GLU A 179 12.05 -11.92 3.54
N GLN A 180 11.32 -12.33 2.50
CA GLN A 180 9.98 -12.92 2.62
C GLN A 180 9.92 -14.11 3.60
N PRO A 181 10.83 -15.08 3.60
CA PRO A 181 10.75 -16.20 4.57
C PRO A 181 10.77 -15.72 6.02
N ARG A 182 11.62 -14.74 6.34
CA ARG A 182 11.69 -14.15 7.68
C ARG A 182 10.42 -13.35 8.00
N ALA A 183 9.99 -12.48 7.09
CA ALA A 183 8.80 -11.65 7.27
C ALA A 183 7.53 -12.50 7.46
N LEU A 184 7.44 -13.64 6.77
CA LEU A 184 6.37 -14.61 6.98
C LEU A 184 6.47 -15.24 8.37
N GLY A 185 7.67 -15.65 8.81
CA GLY A 185 7.91 -16.18 10.16
C GLY A 185 7.43 -15.19 11.23
N ASP A 186 7.86 -13.94 11.12
CA ASP A 186 7.48 -12.87 12.07
C ASP A 186 5.95 -12.58 12.06
N THR A 187 5.30 -12.75 10.90
CA THR A 187 3.84 -12.54 10.77
C THR A 187 3.03 -13.67 11.38
N ILE A 188 3.47 -14.92 11.20
CA ILE A 188 2.74 -16.10 11.71
C ILE A 188 3.03 -16.40 13.18
N GLU A 189 4.09 -15.81 13.76
CA GLU A 189 4.51 -16.06 15.15
C GLU A 189 3.34 -15.96 16.12
N ALA A 190 2.57 -14.85 16.08
CA ALA A 190 1.43 -14.66 16.97
C ALA A 190 0.33 -15.72 16.81
N ILE A 191 0.13 -16.24 15.59
CA ILE A 191 -0.84 -17.32 15.30
C ILE A 191 -0.36 -18.63 15.89
N ILE A 192 0.93 -18.93 15.72
CA ILE A 192 1.57 -20.17 16.22
C ILE A 192 1.65 -20.17 17.74
N ASP A 193 1.98 -19.03 18.37
CA ASP A 193 2.05 -18.89 19.82
C ASP A 193 0.67 -19.03 20.48
N ALA A 194 -0.39 -18.54 19.84
CA ALA A 194 -1.75 -18.78 20.28
C ALA A 194 -2.18 -20.24 20.16
N GLY A 195 -1.50 -21.04 19.33
CA GLY A 195 -1.82 -22.45 19.08
C GLY A 195 -3.17 -22.67 18.39
N ALA A 196 -3.84 -21.61 17.95
CA ALA A 196 -5.16 -21.64 17.32
C ALA A 196 -5.41 -20.33 16.57
N PHE A 197 -6.32 -20.37 15.60
CA PHE A 197 -6.87 -19.15 15.00
C PHE A 197 -7.95 -18.58 15.92
N VAL A 198 -7.64 -17.49 16.61
CA VAL A 198 -8.53 -16.87 17.60
C VAL A 198 -8.86 -15.43 17.21
N PRO A 199 -10.06 -14.92 17.53
CA PRO A 199 -10.44 -13.55 17.20
C PRO A 199 -9.48 -12.50 17.74
N GLU A 200 -8.88 -12.73 18.90
CA GLU A 200 -7.97 -11.81 19.60
C GLU A 200 -6.71 -11.44 18.77
N LEU A 201 -6.39 -12.23 17.76
CA LEU A 201 -5.34 -11.88 16.78
C LEU A 201 -5.62 -10.55 16.05
N PHE A 202 -6.87 -10.15 15.98
CA PHE A 202 -7.32 -8.93 15.30
C PHE A 202 -7.64 -7.77 16.27
N GLY A 203 -7.47 -7.97 17.56
CA GLY A 203 -7.67 -6.97 18.61
C GLY A 203 -8.58 -7.44 19.73
N ALA A 204 -8.62 -6.71 20.83
CA ALA A 204 -9.33 -7.09 22.04
C ALA A 204 -10.83 -7.26 21.84
N ASP A 205 -11.46 -6.46 20.98
CA ASP A 205 -12.90 -6.47 20.71
C ASP A 205 -13.28 -7.44 19.58
N ALA A 206 -12.35 -8.18 19.02
CA ALA A 206 -12.56 -8.92 17.78
C ALA A 206 -13.63 -10.01 17.91
N ALA A 207 -13.71 -10.68 19.07
CA ALA A 207 -14.74 -11.69 19.29
C ALA A 207 -16.16 -11.11 19.13
N ASP A 208 -16.42 -9.91 19.63
CA ASP A 208 -17.74 -9.26 19.52
C ASP A 208 -17.97 -8.68 18.11
N VAL A 209 -16.95 -8.12 17.49
CA VAL A 209 -17.06 -7.51 16.13
C VAL A 209 -17.26 -8.57 15.06
N LEU A 210 -16.56 -9.70 15.16
CA LEU A 210 -16.57 -10.76 14.15
C LEU A 210 -17.71 -11.77 14.34
N LYS A 211 -18.35 -11.83 15.51
CA LYS A 211 -19.36 -12.80 15.88
C LYS A 211 -20.51 -12.68 14.86
N ASP A 212 -21.25 -12.23 14.43
CA ASP A 212 -22.43 -12.24 13.55
C ASP A 212 -22.16 -11.55 12.19
N VAL A 213 -20.95 -11.69 11.67
CA VAL A 213 -20.61 -11.18 10.35
C VAL A 213 -21.32 -12.02 9.28
N GLU A 214 -22.06 -11.35 8.39
CA GLU A 214 -22.82 -11.99 7.29
C GLU A 214 -22.11 -11.86 5.93
N GLY A 215 -21.02 -11.12 5.86
CA GLY A 215 -20.22 -10.96 4.64
C GLY A 215 -19.03 -10.06 4.87
N VAL A 216 -18.09 -10.07 3.92
CA VAL A 216 -16.86 -9.29 3.98
C VAL A 216 -16.77 -8.36 2.77
N LYS A 217 -16.39 -7.13 3.01
CA LYS A 217 -16.06 -6.15 1.98
C LYS A 217 -14.61 -5.70 2.17
N ILE A 218 -13.78 -5.98 1.16
CA ILE A 218 -12.36 -5.61 1.17
C ILE A 218 -12.18 -4.36 0.31
N LEU A 219 -11.50 -3.35 0.85
CA LEU A 219 -11.20 -2.07 0.19
C LEU A 219 -9.68 -1.87 0.17
N ALA A 220 -9.08 -1.82 -1.01
CA ALA A 220 -7.64 -1.67 -1.15
C ALA A 220 -7.25 -1.15 -2.53
N CYS A 221 -5.97 -0.81 -2.71
CA CYS A 221 -5.37 -0.40 -3.99
C CYS A 221 -4.19 -1.31 -4.36
N GLY A 222 -3.90 -1.44 -5.65
CA GLY A 222 -2.70 -2.11 -6.19
C GLY A 222 -2.48 -3.53 -5.65
N THR A 223 -1.27 -3.81 -5.20
CA THR A 223 -0.86 -5.10 -4.61
C THR A 223 -1.80 -5.56 -3.49
N SER A 224 -2.22 -4.65 -2.61
CA SER A 224 -3.15 -4.96 -1.52
C SER A 224 -4.56 -5.34 -2.03
N TYR A 225 -5.01 -4.75 -3.14
CA TYR A 225 -6.25 -5.16 -3.80
C TYR A 225 -6.14 -6.59 -4.36
N TYR A 226 -4.98 -6.96 -4.92
CA TYR A 226 -4.77 -8.33 -5.40
C TYR A 226 -4.69 -9.33 -4.24
N ALA A 227 -4.06 -8.97 -3.12
CA ALA A 227 -4.10 -9.80 -1.90
C ALA A 227 -5.54 -10.02 -1.41
N GLY A 228 -6.36 -8.97 -1.38
CA GLY A 228 -7.78 -9.07 -1.08
C GLY A 228 -8.55 -9.94 -2.08
N SER A 229 -8.18 -9.89 -3.36
CA SER A 229 -8.79 -10.71 -4.40
C SER A 229 -8.48 -12.21 -4.26
N VAL A 230 -7.30 -12.57 -3.74
CA VAL A 230 -6.97 -13.95 -3.31
C VAL A 230 -7.86 -14.33 -2.11
N ALA A 231 -7.92 -13.47 -1.10
CA ALA A 231 -8.67 -13.73 0.14
C ALA A 231 -10.17 -13.97 -0.10
N ARG A 232 -10.74 -13.35 -1.14
CA ARG A 232 -12.14 -13.61 -1.50
C ARG A 232 -12.42 -15.10 -1.69
N TYR A 233 -11.54 -15.82 -2.39
CA TYR A 233 -11.68 -17.27 -2.59
C TYR A 233 -11.64 -18.02 -1.27
N TRP A 234 -10.72 -17.67 -0.38
CA TRP A 234 -10.60 -18.31 0.93
C TRP A 234 -11.80 -18.02 1.85
N ILE A 235 -12.27 -16.77 1.87
CA ILE A 235 -13.43 -16.37 2.71
C ILE A 235 -14.69 -17.07 2.22
N GLU A 236 -14.91 -17.15 0.90
CA GLU A 236 -16.08 -17.81 0.32
C GLU A 236 -16.01 -19.34 0.52
N ASP A 237 -14.86 -19.96 0.31
CA ASP A 237 -14.68 -21.42 0.38
C ASP A 237 -14.61 -21.92 1.83
N ILE A 238 -13.77 -21.34 2.67
CA ILE A 238 -13.49 -21.81 4.03
C ILE A 238 -14.55 -21.30 5.01
N ALA A 239 -14.85 -19.98 5.00
CA ALA A 239 -15.80 -19.38 5.94
C ALA A 239 -17.25 -19.42 5.45
N GLY A 240 -17.51 -19.63 4.15
CA GLY A 240 -18.83 -19.64 3.54
C GLY A 240 -19.54 -18.30 3.61
N LEU A 241 -18.80 -17.20 3.68
CA LEU A 241 -19.32 -15.85 3.72
C LEU A 241 -19.15 -15.18 2.35
N PRO A 242 -20.16 -14.45 1.85
CA PRO A 242 -20.00 -13.67 0.65
C PRO A 242 -18.90 -12.62 0.84
N CYS A 243 -18.01 -12.50 -0.14
CA CYS A 243 -16.90 -11.55 -0.10
C CYS A 243 -16.83 -10.71 -1.36
N SER A 244 -16.81 -9.39 -1.22
CA SER A 244 -16.57 -8.44 -2.29
C SER A 244 -15.25 -7.72 -2.09
N VAL A 245 -14.51 -7.53 -3.19
CA VAL A 245 -13.24 -6.78 -3.18
C VAL A 245 -13.38 -5.63 -4.16
N GLU A 246 -13.13 -4.42 -3.68
CA GLU A 246 -13.29 -3.21 -4.47
C GLU A 246 -12.02 -2.35 -4.43
N ILE A 247 -11.69 -1.72 -5.54
CA ILE A 247 -10.63 -0.72 -5.60
C ILE A 247 -11.08 0.48 -4.79
N ALA A 248 -10.27 0.90 -3.84
CA ALA A 248 -10.66 1.93 -2.88
C ALA A 248 -10.94 3.28 -3.54
N SER A 249 -10.18 3.67 -4.58
CA SER A 249 -10.42 4.89 -5.35
C SER A 249 -11.80 4.91 -6.03
N GLU A 250 -12.31 3.74 -6.46
CA GLU A 250 -13.61 3.63 -7.10
C GLU A 250 -14.77 3.56 -6.09
N TYR A 251 -14.52 2.87 -4.96
CA TYR A 251 -15.54 2.72 -3.92
C TYR A 251 -15.95 4.05 -3.31
N ARG A 252 -14.99 4.94 -3.08
CA ARG A 252 -15.23 6.24 -2.41
C ARG A 252 -16.15 7.19 -3.18
N TYR A 253 -16.28 7.03 -4.49
CA TYR A 253 -17.06 7.95 -5.35
C TYR A 253 -18.38 7.38 -5.84
N ARG A 254 -18.66 6.10 -5.63
CA ARG A 254 -19.93 5.51 -6.03
C ARG A 254 -20.95 5.51 -4.89
N ASN A 255 -22.24 5.48 -5.21
CA ASN A 255 -23.31 5.28 -4.25
C ASN A 255 -23.34 3.80 -3.83
N ALA A 256 -22.55 3.44 -2.81
CA ALA A 256 -22.47 2.08 -2.33
C ALA A 256 -23.66 1.73 -1.42
N VAL A 257 -24.15 0.51 -1.55
CA VAL A 257 -25.18 -0.02 -0.64
C VAL A 257 -24.47 -0.63 0.58
N ALA A 258 -24.78 -0.11 1.76
CA ALA A 258 -24.23 -0.61 3.01
C ALA A 258 -25.04 -1.81 3.55
N ASN A 259 -24.32 -2.77 4.14
CA ASN A 259 -24.88 -3.77 5.05
C ASN A 259 -24.14 -3.68 6.39
N PRO A 260 -24.78 -3.22 7.49
CA PRO A 260 -24.11 -3.04 8.78
C PRO A 260 -23.54 -4.34 9.39
N LYS A 261 -23.96 -5.49 8.89
CA LYS A 261 -23.43 -6.79 9.31
C LYS A 261 -22.23 -7.26 8.48
N HIS A 262 -21.82 -6.51 7.47
CA HIS A 262 -20.58 -6.79 6.75
C HIS A 262 -19.37 -6.24 7.52
N LEU A 263 -18.31 -7.03 7.54
CA LEU A 263 -16.99 -6.58 7.96
C LEU A 263 -16.34 -5.84 6.82
N VAL A 264 -15.97 -4.58 7.03
CA VAL A 264 -15.15 -3.81 6.08
C VAL A 264 -13.68 -4.02 6.44
N VAL A 265 -12.92 -4.58 5.51
CA VAL A 265 -11.50 -4.83 5.67
C VAL A 265 -10.73 -3.87 4.76
N THR A 266 -9.85 -3.07 5.33
CA THR A 266 -8.88 -2.27 4.59
C THR A 266 -7.51 -2.91 4.63
N ILE A 267 -6.78 -2.88 3.52
CA ILE A 267 -5.43 -3.43 3.41
C ILE A 267 -4.50 -2.35 2.90
N SER A 268 -3.43 -2.09 3.63
CA SER A 268 -2.40 -1.12 3.24
C SER A 268 -1.06 -1.47 3.86
N GLN A 269 0.02 -1.44 3.07
CA GLN A 269 1.37 -1.63 3.59
C GLN A 269 1.76 -0.45 4.50
N SER A 270 1.66 0.79 4.00
CA SER A 270 2.03 2.00 4.74
C SER A 270 1.01 2.43 5.79
N GLY A 271 -0.27 2.03 5.61
CA GLY A 271 -1.38 2.55 6.40
C GLY A 271 -1.73 4.02 6.15
N GLU A 272 -1.16 4.61 5.10
CA GLU A 272 -1.33 6.02 4.71
C GLU A 272 -1.85 6.18 3.27
N THR A 273 -2.29 5.11 2.63
CA THR A 273 -2.86 5.17 1.27
C THR A 273 -4.14 5.99 1.29
N LEU A 274 -4.11 7.19 0.69
CA LEU A 274 -5.19 8.17 0.75
C LEU A 274 -6.53 7.58 0.32
N ASP A 275 -6.59 6.96 -0.86
CA ASP A 275 -7.85 6.38 -1.36
C ASP A 275 -8.42 5.30 -0.43
N THR A 276 -7.56 4.50 0.19
CA THR A 276 -7.99 3.46 1.16
C THR A 276 -8.52 4.10 2.44
N MET A 277 -7.89 5.18 2.93
CA MET A 277 -8.36 5.93 4.08
C MET A 277 -9.72 6.58 3.81
N GLU A 278 -9.86 7.25 2.68
CA GLU A 278 -11.11 7.91 2.29
C GLU A 278 -12.25 6.90 2.04
N ALA A 279 -11.93 5.74 1.44
CA ALA A 279 -12.87 4.65 1.30
C ALA A 279 -13.36 4.11 2.66
N LEU A 280 -12.46 4.01 3.65
CA LEU A 280 -12.82 3.63 5.03
C LEU A 280 -13.72 4.68 5.68
N LYS A 281 -13.37 5.97 5.58
CA LYS A 281 -14.21 7.08 6.09
C LYS A 281 -15.60 7.05 5.44
N TYR A 282 -15.65 6.85 4.13
CA TYR A 282 -16.91 6.74 3.40
C TYR A 282 -17.74 5.53 3.85
N ALA A 283 -17.13 4.35 4.00
CA ALA A 283 -17.82 3.17 4.53
C ALA A 283 -18.40 3.43 5.93
N LYS A 284 -17.65 4.09 6.81
CA LYS A 284 -18.13 4.47 8.16
C LYS A 284 -19.29 5.46 8.09
N SER A 285 -19.26 6.43 7.17
CA SER A 285 -20.38 7.38 6.96
C SER A 285 -21.66 6.70 6.47
N LEU A 286 -21.53 5.53 5.81
CA LEU A 286 -22.65 4.69 5.41
C LEU A 286 -23.18 3.76 6.54
N GLY A 287 -22.59 3.82 7.75
CA GLY A 287 -23.00 3.03 8.90
C GLY A 287 -22.27 1.70 9.10
N HIS A 288 -21.13 1.48 8.43
CA HIS A 288 -20.26 0.34 8.71
C HIS A 288 -19.44 0.58 9.99
N GLU A 289 -19.82 -0.07 11.09
CA GLU A 289 -19.10 0.01 12.37
C GLU A 289 -18.07 -1.13 12.53
N ARG A 290 -18.24 -2.24 11.80
CA ARG A 290 -17.34 -3.40 11.82
C ARG A 290 -16.22 -3.18 10.83
N THR A 291 -15.10 -2.63 11.29
CA THR A 291 -13.94 -2.31 10.46
C THR A 291 -12.70 -3.02 10.98
N LEU A 292 -11.92 -3.59 10.06
CA LEU A 292 -10.62 -4.20 10.30
C LEU A 292 -9.58 -3.61 9.34
N SER A 293 -8.41 -3.28 9.85
CA SER A 293 -7.25 -2.92 9.03
C SER A 293 -6.19 -4.00 9.09
N ILE A 294 -5.69 -4.43 7.92
CA ILE A 294 -4.48 -5.23 7.79
C ILE A 294 -3.38 -4.29 7.33
N CYS A 295 -2.40 -4.04 8.19
CA CYS A 295 -1.39 -3.01 7.97
C CYS A 295 -0.02 -3.45 8.49
N ASN A 296 1.05 -2.87 7.92
CA ASN A 296 2.41 -3.15 8.37
C ASN A 296 2.96 -2.07 9.32
N VAL A 297 2.42 -0.85 9.29
CA VAL A 297 2.92 0.29 10.09
C VAL A 297 1.93 0.61 11.22
N PRO A 298 2.30 0.34 12.50
CA PRO A 298 1.37 0.46 13.64
C PRO A 298 0.83 1.87 13.87
N GLU A 299 1.66 2.90 13.76
CA GLU A 299 1.30 4.28 14.09
C GLU A 299 0.60 5.02 12.94
N SER A 300 0.33 4.35 11.83
CA SER A 300 -0.28 4.96 10.65
C SER A 300 -1.78 5.26 10.80
N SER A 301 -2.32 6.04 9.88
CA SER A 301 -3.66 6.62 9.99
C SER A 301 -4.79 5.59 9.82
N ILE A 302 -4.66 4.63 8.90
CA ILE A 302 -5.71 3.62 8.64
C ILE A 302 -5.95 2.70 9.84
N PRO A 303 -4.92 2.13 10.51
CA PRO A 303 -5.09 1.39 11.76
C PRO A 303 -5.81 2.19 12.84
N ARG A 304 -5.40 3.45 13.07
CA ARG A 304 -6.05 4.31 14.07
C ARG A 304 -7.52 4.61 13.78
N ALA A 305 -7.91 4.61 12.50
CA ALA A 305 -9.29 4.83 12.07
C ALA A 305 -10.15 3.56 12.11
N SER A 306 -9.55 2.39 12.28
CA SER A 306 -10.22 1.09 12.26
C SER A 306 -10.51 0.59 13.68
N ARG A 307 -11.56 -0.20 13.84
CA ARG A 307 -11.93 -0.79 15.12
C ARG A 307 -11.04 -1.99 15.49
N LEU A 308 -10.69 -2.79 14.49
CA LEU A 308 -9.80 -3.95 14.61
C LEU A 308 -8.56 -3.74 13.75
N VAL A 309 -7.45 -4.34 14.16
CA VAL A 309 -6.18 -4.24 13.41
C VAL A 309 -5.43 -5.56 13.50
N PHE A 310 -4.84 -5.95 12.37
CA PHE A 310 -3.81 -6.99 12.29
C PHE A 310 -2.53 -6.37 11.71
N PHE A 311 -1.42 -6.47 12.44
CA PHE A 311 -0.11 -6.00 11.98
C PHE A 311 0.69 -7.13 11.34
N THR A 312 1.12 -6.95 10.09
CA THR A 312 1.80 -7.98 9.31
C THR A 312 3.26 -8.20 9.70
N ARG A 313 3.87 -7.28 10.43
CA ARG A 313 5.26 -7.38 10.91
C ARG A 313 6.27 -7.68 9.80
N ALA A 314 6.02 -7.22 8.58
CA ALA A 314 6.92 -7.45 7.44
C ALA A 314 8.24 -6.67 7.54
N GLY A 315 8.38 -5.78 8.55
CA GLY A 315 9.48 -4.85 8.65
C GLY A 315 9.37 -3.71 7.63
N ALA A 316 10.40 -2.87 7.53
CA ALA A 316 10.42 -1.77 6.57
C ALA A 316 10.46 -2.31 5.13
N GLU A 317 9.60 -1.78 4.26
CA GLU A 317 9.60 -2.03 2.82
C GLU A 317 9.84 -0.69 2.11
N ILE A 318 11.01 -0.54 1.49
CA ILE A 318 11.53 0.70 0.91
C ILE A 318 11.40 0.67 -0.62
N GLY A 319 11.47 -0.52 -1.20
CA GLY A 319 11.25 -0.72 -2.63
C GLY A 319 9.88 -0.19 -3.05
N VAL A 320 9.84 0.58 -4.16
CA VAL A 320 8.57 1.15 -4.66
C VAL A 320 7.56 0.05 -4.99
N ALA A 321 8.03 -1.03 -5.61
CA ALA A 321 7.20 -2.20 -5.90
C ALA A 321 7.16 -3.15 -4.69
N SER A 322 5.99 -3.32 -4.10
CA SER A 322 5.76 -4.15 -2.92
C SER A 322 6.06 -5.63 -3.18
N THR A 323 6.64 -6.32 -2.21
CA THR A 323 7.02 -7.74 -2.29
C THR A 323 6.62 -8.50 -1.03
N LYS A 324 7.42 -8.39 0.06
CA LYS A 324 7.16 -9.07 1.33
C LYS A 324 5.86 -8.63 2.00
N ALA A 325 5.42 -7.39 1.79
CA ALA A 325 4.14 -6.93 2.29
C ALA A 325 2.98 -7.71 1.64
N PHE A 326 3.05 -8.07 0.35
CA PHE A 326 2.03 -8.89 -0.30
C PHE A 326 1.89 -10.26 0.36
N THR A 327 2.99 -10.98 0.53
CA THR A 327 2.96 -12.34 1.10
C THR A 327 2.53 -12.35 2.56
N THR A 328 2.92 -11.34 3.35
CA THR A 328 2.46 -11.20 4.75
C THR A 328 0.99 -10.78 4.86
N GLN A 329 0.49 -9.97 3.92
CA GLN A 329 -0.95 -9.66 3.82
C GLN A 329 -1.77 -10.92 3.50
N LEU A 330 -1.27 -11.81 2.65
CA LEU A 330 -1.93 -13.09 2.37
C LEU A 330 -2.05 -13.95 3.64
N VAL A 331 -1.01 -14.02 4.48
CA VAL A 331 -1.07 -14.73 5.77
C VAL A 331 -2.14 -14.14 6.70
N ALA A 332 -2.17 -12.81 6.83
CA ALA A 332 -3.17 -12.12 7.66
C ALA A 332 -4.61 -12.38 7.18
N LEU A 333 -4.81 -12.35 5.86
CA LEU A 333 -6.11 -12.60 5.23
C LEU A 333 -6.53 -14.07 5.34
N PHE A 334 -5.59 -15.00 5.22
CA PHE A 334 -5.85 -16.42 5.47
C PHE A 334 -6.25 -16.66 6.92
N ALA A 335 -5.52 -16.07 7.87
CA ALA A 335 -5.88 -16.13 9.30
C ALA A 335 -7.29 -15.58 9.56
N LEU A 336 -7.67 -14.49 8.89
CA LEU A 336 -9.03 -13.93 8.98
C LEU A 336 -10.07 -14.93 8.44
N ALA A 337 -9.83 -15.52 7.27
CA ALA A 337 -10.77 -16.49 6.66
C ALA A 337 -10.99 -17.71 7.58
N VAL A 338 -9.90 -18.25 8.16
CA VAL A 338 -9.95 -19.39 9.08
C VAL A 338 -10.66 -19.01 10.40
N THR A 339 -10.36 -17.82 10.97
CA THR A 339 -11.02 -17.33 12.18
C THR A 339 -12.53 -17.15 11.95
N LEU A 340 -12.93 -16.55 10.84
CA LEU A 340 -14.34 -16.42 10.48
C LEU A 340 -15.02 -17.78 10.29
N ALA A 341 -14.35 -18.75 9.67
CA ALA A 341 -14.86 -20.11 9.51
C ALA A 341 -15.14 -20.79 10.86
N LYS A 342 -14.24 -20.60 11.84
CA LYS A 342 -14.46 -21.10 13.22
C LYS A 342 -15.69 -20.46 13.85
N LEU A 343 -15.81 -19.14 13.76
CA LEU A 343 -16.96 -18.40 14.32
C LEU A 343 -18.28 -18.78 13.66
N GLN A 344 -18.26 -19.16 12.38
CA GLN A 344 -19.40 -19.68 11.64
C GLN A 344 -19.68 -21.19 11.91
N GLY A 345 -18.84 -21.84 12.75
CA GLY A 345 -18.98 -23.26 13.04
C GLY A 345 -18.68 -24.19 11.86
N ARG A 346 -17.92 -23.72 10.86
CA ARG A 346 -17.60 -24.47 9.64
C ARG A 346 -16.26 -25.19 9.70
N LEU A 347 -15.41 -24.88 10.67
CA LEU A 347 -14.08 -25.44 10.80
C LEU A 347 -13.97 -26.35 12.04
N GLY A 348 -13.58 -27.60 11.84
CA GLY A 348 -13.26 -28.53 12.91
C GLY A 348 -11.79 -28.45 13.36
N ALA A 349 -11.51 -29.00 14.55
CA ALA A 349 -10.18 -28.94 15.16
C ALA A 349 -9.07 -29.61 14.31
N GLU A 350 -9.39 -30.68 13.58
CA GLU A 350 -8.43 -31.39 12.71
C GLU A 350 -7.99 -30.51 11.53
N ALA A 351 -8.95 -29.84 10.86
CA ALA A 351 -8.65 -28.95 9.77
C ALA A 351 -7.88 -27.69 10.23
N GLU A 352 -8.22 -27.16 11.43
CA GLU A 352 -7.47 -26.07 12.04
C GLU A 352 -6.02 -26.45 12.31
N ALA A 353 -5.79 -27.66 12.86
CA ALA A 353 -4.44 -28.16 13.14
C ALA A 353 -3.63 -28.33 11.85
N ALA A 354 -4.25 -28.80 10.76
CA ALA A 354 -3.59 -28.90 9.45
C ALA A 354 -3.19 -27.52 8.93
N TYR A 355 -4.05 -26.52 8.99
CA TYR A 355 -3.71 -25.14 8.58
C TYR A 355 -2.57 -24.52 9.42
N LEU A 356 -2.52 -24.79 10.72
CA LEU A 356 -1.41 -24.35 11.57
C LEU A 356 -0.09 -25.01 11.18
N GLU A 357 -0.13 -26.29 10.81
CA GLU A 357 1.06 -27.01 10.35
C GLU A 357 1.53 -26.48 8.99
N ASP A 358 0.61 -26.24 8.06
CA ASP A 358 0.93 -25.63 6.75
C ASP A 358 1.58 -24.24 6.91
N LEU A 359 1.06 -23.41 7.83
CA LEU A 359 1.66 -22.10 8.12
C LEU A 359 3.10 -22.24 8.67
N ARG A 360 3.39 -23.23 9.52
CA ARG A 360 4.76 -23.47 10.03
C ARG A 360 5.74 -23.78 8.92
N HIS A 361 5.29 -24.46 7.87
CA HIS A 361 6.12 -24.83 6.72
C HIS A 361 6.23 -23.71 5.66
N LEU A 362 5.34 -22.72 5.68
CA LEU A 362 5.26 -21.68 4.65
C LEU A 362 6.58 -20.91 4.43
N PRO A 363 7.34 -20.47 5.47
CA PRO A 363 8.62 -19.80 5.25
C PRO A 363 9.63 -20.66 4.49
N GLY A 364 9.69 -21.97 4.80
CA GLY A 364 10.54 -22.93 4.11
C GLY A 364 10.12 -23.13 2.65
N SER A 365 8.83 -23.21 2.38
CA SER A 365 8.30 -23.33 1.02
C SER A 365 8.63 -22.12 0.17
N VAL A 366 8.51 -20.90 0.72
CA VAL A 366 8.90 -19.67 0.03
C VAL A 366 10.41 -19.63 -0.22
N GLN A 367 11.23 -20.07 0.73
CA GLN A 367 12.68 -20.21 0.51
C GLN A 367 13.01 -21.17 -0.65
N HIS A 368 12.28 -22.27 -0.79
CA HIS A 368 12.45 -23.18 -1.91
C HIS A 368 12.06 -22.51 -3.24
N ALA A 369 11.00 -21.72 -3.28
CA ALA A 369 10.61 -20.95 -4.47
C ALA A 369 11.70 -19.93 -4.84
N LEU A 370 12.31 -19.24 -3.88
CA LEU A 370 13.42 -18.29 -4.11
C LEU A 370 14.66 -18.97 -4.73
N ASN A 371 14.88 -20.26 -4.48
CA ASN A 371 15.98 -21.01 -5.10
C ASN A 371 15.83 -21.16 -6.63
N LEU A 372 14.67 -20.82 -7.20
CA LEU A 372 14.44 -20.75 -8.64
C LEU A 372 15.01 -19.48 -9.30
N GLU A 373 15.53 -18.52 -8.52
CA GLU A 373 16.10 -17.26 -9.03
C GLU A 373 17.04 -17.46 -10.23
N PRO A 374 18.00 -18.41 -10.25
CA PRO A 374 18.88 -18.62 -11.42
C PRO A 374 18.13 -19.02 -12.70
N GLN A 375 17.01 -19.72 -12.55
CA GLN A 375 16.16 -20.08 -13.71
C GLN A 375 15.36 -18.86 -14.19
N VAL A 376 14.78 -18.10 -13.28
CA VAL A 376 14.02 -16.88 -13.58
C VAL A 376 14.93 -15.82 -14.19
N THR A 377 16.17 -15.70 -13.73
CA THR A 377 17.18 -14.82 -14.35
C THR A 377 17.43 -15.17 -15.80
N ARG A 378 17.57 -16.47 -16.14
CA ARG A 378 17.67 -16.87 -17.56
C ARG A 378 16.40 -16.56 -18.38
N TRP A 379 15.23 -16.61 -17.74
CA TRP A 379 13.98 -16.20 -18.42
C TRP A 379 13.95 -14.70 -18.67
N SER A 380 14.41 -13.88 -17.71
CA SER A 380 14.39 -12.42 -17.84
C SER A 380 15.16 -11.91 -19.07
N GLU A 381 16.22 -12.58 -19.49
CA GLU A 381 16.96 -12.27 -20.73
C GLU A 381 16.07 -12.37 -21.99
N ARG A 382 15.05 -13.23 -21.96
CA ARG A 382 14.09 -13.39 -23.04
C ARG A 382 12.97 -12.35 -23.01
N PHE A 383 12.69 -11.79 -21.81
CA PHE A 383 11.73 -10.70 -21.64
C PHE A 383 12.32 -9.34 -22.01
N ALA A 384 13.60 -9.11 -21.75
CA ALA A 384 14.27 -7.82 -21.96
C ALA A 384 14.04 -7.17 -23.36
N PRO A 385 14.02 -7.93 -24.47
CA PRO A 385 13.73 -7.36 -25.79
C PRO A 385 12.23 -7.30 -26.16
N ARG A 386 11.32 -7.45 -25.19
CA ARG A 386 9.87 -7.51 -25.42
C ARG A 386 9.18 -6.26 -24.88
N ASP A 387 8.16 -5.81 -25.59
CA ASP A 387 7.34 -4.66 -25.19
C ASP A 387 6.09 -5.10 -24.42
N HIS A 388 5.69 -6.38 -24.57
CA HIS A 388 4.46 -6.94 -24.01
C HIS A 388 4.69 -8.30 -23.38
N ALA A 389 3.89 -8.63 -22.36
CA ALA A 389 3.83 -9.94 -21.74
C ALA A 389 2.41 -10.25 -21.24
N LEU A 390 1.99 -11.50 -21.29
CA LEU A 390 0.74 -11.96 -20.71
C LEU A 390 1.01 -12.84 -19.49
N PHE A 391 0.13 -12.71 -18.50
CA PHE A 391 0.10 -13.56 -17.33
C PHE A 391 -1.25 -14.28 -17.25
N LEU A 392 -1.23 -15.57 -16.96
CA LEU A 392 -2.42 -16.40 -16.90
C LEU A 392 -2.51 -17.11 -15.56
N GLY A 393 -3.68 -17.05 -14.96
CA GLY A 393 -4.04 -17.81 -13.79
C GLY A 393 -5.50 -18.28 -13.89
N ARG A 394 -5.90 -19.19 -13.02
CA ARG A 394 -7.28 -19.66 -12.95
C ARG A 394 -7.72 -19.80 -11.50
N GLY A 395 -8.98 -19.45 -11.18
CA GLY A 395 -9.46 -19.43 -9.80
C GLY A 395 -8.61 -18.49 -8.93
N VAL A 396 -8.18 -18.96 -7.77
CA VAL A 396 -7.36 -18.23 -6.82
C VAL A 396 -6.00 -17.78 -7.39
N HIS A 397 -5.51 -18.44 -8.45
CA HIS A 397 -4.24 -18.10 -9.11
C HIS A 397 -4.35 -16.94 -10.10
N TYR A 398 -5.55 -16.51 -10.47
CA TYR A 398 -5.71 -15.33 -11.32
C TYR A 398 -5.27 -14.04 -10.63
N PRO A 399 -5.67 -13.73 -9.39
CA PRO A 399 -5.10 -12.59 -8.66
C PRO A 399 -3.58 -12.65 -8.48
N ILE A 400 -2.98 -13.84 -8.35
CA ILE A 400 -1.53 -14.01 -8.31
C ILE A 400 -0.90 -13.62 -9.66
N ALA A 401 -1.52 -14.01 -10.77
CA ALA A 401 -1.09 -13.59 -12.10
C ALA A 401 -1.20 -12.06 -12.30
N LEU A 402 -2.24 -11.43 -11.75
CA LEU A 402 -2.40 -9.96 -11.74
C LEU A 402 -1.26 -9.28 -10.99
N GLU A 403 -0.88 -9.79 -9.83
CA GLU A 403 0.25 -9.26 -9.05
C GLU A 403 1.58 -9.44 -9.80
N GLY A 404 1.81 -10.60 -10.42
CA GLY A 404 3.00 -10.84 -11.24
C GLY A 404 3.10 -9.86 -12.42
N ALA A 405 1.99 -9.61 -13.13
CA ALA A 405 1.93 -8.64 -14.21
C ALA A 405 2.17 -7.21 -13.71
N LEU A 406 1.63 -6.86 -12.53
CA LEU A 406 1.88 -5.56 -11.89
C LEU A 406 3.38 -5.39 -11.59
N LYS A 407 4.02 -6.36 -10.96
CA LYS A 407 5.46 -6.29 -10.65
C LYS A 407 6.31 -6.15 -11.89
N LEU A 408 6.02 -6.90 -12.95
CA LEU A 408 6.78 -6.79 -14.20
C LEU A 408 6.67 -5.38 -14.80
N LYS A 409 5.47 -4.81 -14.90
CA LYS A 409 5.28 -3.47 -15.47
C LYS A 409 5.91 -2.35 -14.64
N GLU A 410 5.86 -2.45 -13.30
CA GLU A 410 6.40 -1.41 -12.40
C GLU A 410 7.91 -1.23 -12.56
N ILE A 411 8.65 -2.31 -12.75
CA ILE A 411 10.13 -2.27 -12.74
C ILE A 411 10.76 -2.33 -14.12
N SER A 412 10.10 -2.93 -15.12
CA SER A 412 10.66 -3.10 -16.47
C SER A 412 10.05 -2.18 -17.51
N TYR A 413 8.89 -1.58 -17.23
CA TYR A 413 8.04 -0.83 -18.17
C TYR A 413 7.50 -1.67 -19.33
N ILE A 414 7.68 -3.00 -19.30
CA ILE A 414 7.01 -3.93 -20.22
C ILE A 414 5.51 -3.86 -19.95
N HIS A 415 4.71 -3.67 -20.99
CA HIS A 415 3.25 -3.71 -20.85
C HIS A 415 2.80 -5.14 -20.54
N ALA A 416 2.57 -5.42 -19.26
CA ALA A 416 2.17 -6.72 -18.77
C ALA A 416 0.72 -6.71 -18.29
N GLU A 417 -0.08 -7.66 -18.75
CA GLU A 417 -1.47 -7.85 -18.35
C GLU A 417 -1.73 -9.29 -17.94
N ALA A 418 -2.70 -9.46 -17.03
CA ALA A 418 -3.13 -10.79 -16.62
C ALA A 418 -4.59 -11.02 -16.96
N TYR A 419 -4.90 -12.26 -17.36
CA TYR A 419 -6.25 -12.71 -17.66
C TYR A 419 -6.58 -14.01 -16.95
N PRO A 420 -7.84 -14.24 -16.57
CA PRO A 420 -8.29 -15.59 -16.26
C PRO A 420 -8.05 -16.46 -17.48
N ALA A 421 -7.35 -17.58 -17.33
CA ALA A 421 -6.97 -18.40 -18.49
C ALA A 421 -8.18 -18.87 -19.32
N GLY A 422 -9.35 -19.00 -18.68
CA GLY A 422 -10.60 -19.33 -19.38
C GLY A 422 -11.11 -18.24 -20.33
N GLU A 423 -10.69 -16.97 -20.14
CA GLU A 423 -11.10 -15.83 -20.97
C GLU A 423 -10.24 -15.64 -22.22
N LEU A 424 -9.19 -16.45 -22.41
CA LEU A 424 -8.33 -16.33 -23.59
C LEU A 424 -9.10 -16.30 -24.92
N LYS A 425 -10.12 -17.14 -25.05
CA LYS A 425 -10.94 -17.24 -26.27
C LYS A 425 -11.86 -16.05 -26.51
N HIS A 426 -12.06 -15.20 -25.49
CA HIS A 426 -12.95 -14.05 -25.54
C HIS A 426 -12.23 -12.74 -25.89
N GLY A 427 -11.05 -12.84 -26.52
CA GLY A 427 -10.29 -11.71 -27.03
C GLY A 427 -8.77 -11.82 -26.85
N PRO A 428 -8.25 -12.05 -25.62
CA PRO A 428 -6.81 -11.98 -25.35
C PRO A 428 -5.94 -12.92 -26.19
N LEU A 429 -6.48 -14.05 -26.64
CA LEU A 429 -5.77 -14.98 -27.52
C LEU A 429 -5.36 -14.34 -28.86
N ALA A 430 -6.02 -13.27 -29.30
CA ALA A 430 -5.64 -12.52 -30.49
C ALA A 430 -4.27 -11.82 -30.36
N LEU A 431 -3.83 -11.53 -29.15
CA LEU A 431 -2.54 -10.89 -28.86
C LEU A 431 -1.37 -11.86 -28.89
N VAL A 432 -1.64 -13.17 -28.89
CA VAL A 432 -0.60 -14.20 -28.81
C VAL A 432 0.01 -14.46 -30.17
N ASP A 433 1.32 -14.24 -30.27
CA ASP A 433 2.18 -14.61 -31.42
C ASP A 433 3.52 -15.18 -30.90
N ASP A 434 4.48 -15.42 -31.76
CA ASP A 434 5.82 -15.94 -31.43
C ASP A 434 6.72 -14.96 -30.67
N ARG A 435 6.29 -13.72 -30.52
CA ARG A 435 7.00 -12.68 -29.76
C ARG A 435 6.39 -12.46 -28.37
N MET A 436 5.23 -13.03 -28.09
CA MET A 436 4.52 -12.84 -26.82
C MET A 436 4.99 -13.84 -25.78
N PRO A 437 5.74 -13.39 -24.73
CA PRO A 437 5.97 -14.20 -23.53
C PRO A 437 4.66 -14.35 -22.75
N VAL A 438 4.35 -15.58 -22.34
CA VAL A 438 3.16 -15.90 -21.56
C VAL A 438 3.57 -16.63 -20.29
N VAL A 439 3.40 -15.98 -19.16
CA VAL A 439 3.64 -16.56 -17.82
C VAL A 439 2.36 -17.22 -17.32
N VAL A 440 2.45 -18.44 -16.86
CA VAL A 440 1.29 -19.22 -16.38
C VAL A 440 1.53 -19.73 -14.97
N ILE A 441 0.58 -19.46 -14.08
CA ILE A 441 0.54 -20.00 -12.72
C ILE A 441 -0.34 -21.25 -12.76
N ALA A 442 0.28 -22.42 -12.65
CA ALA A 442 -0.37 -23.70 -12.87
C ALA A 442 0.05 -24.77 -11.83
N PRO A 443 -0.21 -24.53 -10.52
CA PRO A 443 0.05 -25.53 -9.51
C PRO A 443 -0.85 -26.77 -9.71
N ASN A 444 -0.46 -27.89 -9.06
CA ASN A 444 -1.17 -29.17 -9.15
C ASN A 444 -2.43 -29.15 -8.27
N ASP A 445 -3.46 -28.45 -8.74
CA ASP A 445 -4.77 -28.36 -8.13
C ASP A 445 -5.89 -28.92 -9.04
N VAL A 446 -7.14 -28.79 -8.59
CA VAL A 446 -8.33 -29.24 -9.32
C VAL A 446 -8.54 -28.55 -10.67
N LEU A 447 -7.87 -27.43 -10.92
CA LEU A 447 -7.96 -26.63 -12.14
C LEU A 447 -6.82 -26.92 -13.13
N LEU A 448 -5.79 -27.69 -12.74
CA LEU A 448 -4.59 -27.93 -13.56
C LEU A 448 -4.91 -28.41 -14.98
N GLU A 449 -5.80 -29.40 -15.13
CA GLU A 449 -6.17 -29.91 -16.45
C GLU A 449 -6.86 -28.87 -17.34
N LYS A 450 -7.59 -27.92 -16.73
CA LYS A 450 -8.18 -26.79 -17.45
C LYS A 450 -7.11 -25.79 -17.90
N VAL A 451 -6.10 -25.55 -17.04
CA VAL A 451 -4.97 -24.67 -17.37
C VAL A 451 -4.12 -25.30 -18.48
N LYS A 452 -3.85 -26.62 -18.43
CA LYS A 452 -3.17 -27.34 -19.52
C LYS A 452 -3.85 -27.15 -20.87
N SER A 453 -5.18 -27.22 -20.92
CA SER A 453 -5.93 -26.95 -22.15
C SER A 453 -5.70 -25.53 -22.67
N ASN A 454 -5.69 -24.53 -21.79
CA ASN A 454 -5.41 -23.14 -22.16
C ASN A 454 -3.95 -22.96 -22.65
N ILE A 455 -2.99 -23.66 -22.06
CA ILE A 455 -1.59 -23.66 -22.51
C ILE A 455 -1.48 -24.18 -23.93
N GLN A 456 -2.23 -25.22 -24.30
CA GLN A 456 -2.23 -25.74 -25.69
C GLN A 456 -2.76 -24.71 -26.69
N GLU A 457 -3.74 -23.89 -26.29
CA GLU A 457 -4.27 -22.82 -27.13
C GLU A 457 -3.22 -21.73 -27.42
N VAL A 458 -2.44 -21.36 -26.40
CA VAL A 458 -1.33 -20.41 -26.52
C VAL A 458 -0.21 -20.99 -27.39
N ARG A 459 0.19 -22.24 -27.16
CA ARG A 459 1.20 -22.95 -27.99
C ARG A 459 0.81 -23.00 -29.43
N ALA A 460 -0.45 -23.29 -29.73
CA ALA A 460 -0.96 -23.38 -31.12
C ALA A 460 -0.83 -22.04 -31.87
N ARG A 461 -0.68 -20.92 -31.16
CA ARG A 461 -0.44 -19.60 -31.73
C ARG A 461 1.03 -19.17 -31.71
N GLY A 462 1.92 -20.04 -31.25
CA GLY A 462 3.37 -19.77 -31.20
C GLY A 462 3.81 -19.02 -29.94
N GLY A 463 2.92 -18.76 -28.96
CA GLY A 463 3.27 -18.05 -27.73
C GLY A 463 4.38 -18.73 -26.94
N GLN A 464 5.30 -17.94 -26.40
CA GLN A 464 6.44 -18.40 -25.60
C GLN A 464 6.00 -18.62 -24.16
N MET A 465 5.98 -19.87 -23.71
CA MET A 465 5.44 -20.27 -22.41
C MET A 465 6.49 -20.27 -21.30
N TYR A 466 6.14 -19.71 -20.13
CA TYR A 466 6.89 -19.73 -18.88
C TYR A 466 5.95 -20.20 -17.77
N VAL A 467 6.06 -21.45 -17.38
CA VAL A 467 5.07 -22.09 -16.50
C VAL A 467 5.64 -22.31 -15.12
N PHE A 468 5.00 -21.74 -14.10
CA PHE A 468 5.25 -22.06 -12.69
C PHE A 468 4.29 -23.19 -12.28
N THR A 469 4.86 -24.31 -11.88
CA THR A 469 4.10 -25.54 -11.58
C THR A 469 4.87 -26.43 -10.60
N ASP A 470 4.18 -27.39 -9.99
CA ASP A 470 4.79 -28.42 -9.16
C ASP A 470 5.54 -29.45 -10.01
N GLN A 471 6.53 -30.12 -9.40
CA GLN A 471 7.35 -31.13 -10.06
C GLN A 471 6.54 -32.29 -10.66
N ASP A 472 5.43 -32.66 -10.01
CA ASP A 472 4.60 -33.81 -10.41
C ASP A 472 3.54 -33.47 -11.48
N SER A 473 3.46 -32.22 -11.92
CA SER A 473 2.41 -31.74 -12.81
C SER A 473 2.49 -32.22 -14.24
N GLN A 474 3.56 -32.92 -14.64
CA GLN A 474 3.79 -33.51 -15.97
C GLN A 474 3.42 -32.58 -17.14
N PHE A 475 4.06 -31.43 -17.20
CA PHE A 475 4.10 -30.64 -18.44
C PHE A 475 5.17 -31.32 -19.34
N GLY A 476 4.76 -31.93 -20.45
CA GLY A 476 5.69 -32.45 -21.45
C GLY A 476 6.61 -31.33 -21.95
N GLU A 477 7.83 -31.69 -22.39
CA GLU A 477 8.87 -30.80 -22.92
C GLU A 477 8.35 -29.85 -24.02
#